data_21b015c856aae1248383c43d4f25064a
#
_entry.id   21b015c856aae1248383c43d4f25064a
#
_cell.length_a   1.000
_cell.length_b   1.000
_cell.length_c   1.000
_cell.angle_alpha   90.00
_cell.angle_beta   90.00
_cell.angle_gamma   90.00
#
_symmetry.space_group_name_H-M   'P 1'
#
loop_
_entity.id
_entity.type
_entity.pdbx_description
1 polymer ?
#
loop_
_entity_poly.entity_id
_entity_poly.type
_entity_poly.pdbx_seq_one_letter_code
_entity_poly.pdbx_strand_id
1 'polypeptide(L)'
;MIGTRGYPSYYGGFETAVRRIAPYLVDRGWDVTVYGRDGSTKSDDRDRDPRVITRVTAGLETRSLSTLTYGLTACLDALRREPDVALVMNVANGFWLPLLSARGIPSAVNVDGVEWDRAKWGPIAKNVFRSGARATALFGDELIFDAEAIATRWQREFRRTGTFIPYGGDDPGELPVVSGFPHRGYILVVARFVPENTVAEFLDAAEVLAARWPVVIVGSSGYGGELDARAERLAVEHRSVTWLGHVSDDQMLFALWQHAGAYFHGHSVGGTNPALVQAMSCGAPTVARDTVYNREVLGVTAEYAQPAATAIIEAVSRLMEDPGRQERLSAATYARGREHYSWEAVCEGYEATLRSLVTSRRRRR
;
A
#
# COMPACT_ATOMS: atom_id res chain seq x y z
N MET A 1 -9.70 -10.71 -11.60
CA MET A 1 -9.17 -10.18 -10.32
C MET A 1 -10.30 -10.03 -9.33
N ILE A 2 -10.17 -10.60 -8.12
CA ILE A 2 -11.21 -10.66 -7.07
C ILE A 2 -10.66 -10.01 -5.80
N GLY A 3 -11.51 -9.36 -4.99
CA GLY A 3 -11.13 -8.82 -3.68
C GLY A 3 -10.67 -7.36 -3.69
N THR A 4 -10.93 -6.63 -4.75
CA THR A 4 -10.69 -5.19 -4.89
C THR A 4 -12.01 -4.40 -4.82
N ARG A 5 -11.91 -3.08 -4.79
CA ARG A 5 -13.08 -2.21 -4.89
C ARG A 5 -13.50 -1.92 -6.33
N GLY A 6 -12.67 -2.28 -7.31
CA GLY A 6 -12.94 -2.09 -8.74
C GLY A 6 -11.76 -1.50 -9.49
N TYR A 7 -11.99 -1.10 -10.75
CA TYR A 7 -10.98 -0.54 -11.64
C TYR A 7 -11.57 0.56 -12.55
N PRO A 8 -10.93 1.72 -12.65
CA PRO A 8 -9.94 2.23 -11.69
C PRO A 8 -10.58 2.57 -10.34
N SER A 9 -9.81 2.48 -9.28
CA SER A 9 -10.21 2.85 -7.92
C SER A 9 -8.99 3.37 -7.15
N TYR A 10 -9.21 4.26 -6.17
CA TYR A 10 -8.17 5.03 -5.49
C TYR A 10 -8.20 4.86 -3.97
N TYR A 11 -8.83 3.81 -3.50
CA TYR A 11 -9.08 3.61 -2.07
C TYR A 11 -7.85 3.19 -1.25
N GLY A 12 -6.96 2.38 -1.82
CA GLY A 12 -5.81 1.83 -1.07
C GLY A 12 -4.80 1.08 -1.94
N GLY A 13 -3.89 0.37 -1.28
CA GLY A 13 -2.75 -0.29 -1.92
C GLY A 13 -3.14 -1.29 -3.01
N PHE A 14 -4.16 -2.12 -2.78
CA PHE A 14 -4.63 -3.07 -3.80
C PHE A 14 -5.16 -2.38 -5.05
N GLU A 15 -5.91 -1.30 -4.86
CA GLU A 15 -6.44 -0.53 -5.97
C GLU A 15 -5.30 0.13 -6.77
N THR A 16 -4.27 0.62 -6.09
CA THR A 16 -3.05 1.13 -6.75
C THR A 16 -2.36 0.03 -7.55
N ALA A 17 -2.18 -1.16 -6.98
CA ALA A 17 -1.60 -2.30 -7.70
C ALA A 17 -2.44 -2.70 -8.92
N VAL A 18 -3.76 -2.80 -8.76
CA VAL A 18 -4.66 -3.19 -9.86
C VAL A 18 -4.68 -2.16 -10.99
N ARG A 19 -4.57 -0.87 -10.69
CA ARG A 19 -4.44 0.19 -11.71
C ARG A 19 -3.20 0.03 -12.59
N ARG A 20 -2.13 -0.60 -12.08
CA ARG A 20 -0.90 -0.88 -12.83
C ARG A 20 -0.93 -2.25 -13.48
N ILE A 21 -1.32 -3.29 -12.75
CA ILE A 21 -1.29 -4.67 -13.21
C ILE A 21 -2.35 -4.94 -14.29
N ALA A 22 -3.56 -4.39 -14.19
CA ALA A 22 -4.64 -4.72 -15.12
C ALA A 22 -4.35 -4.24 -16.55
N PRO A 23 -3.97 -2.96 -16.81
CA PRO A 23 -3.59 -2.51 -18.15
C PRO A 23 -2.34 -3.24 -18.68
N TYR A 24 -1.32 -3.44 -17.82
CA TYR A 24 -0.11 -4.17 -18.20
C TYR A 24 -0.42 -5.58 -18.71
N LEU A 25 -1.30 -6.32 -18.04
CA LEU A 25 -1.71 -7.65 -18.49
C LEU A 25 -2.48 -7.60 -19.82
N VAL A 26 -3.34 -6.61 -20.01
CA VAL A 26 -4.04 -6.42 -21.31
C VAL A 26 -3.04 -6.15 -22.43
N ASP A 27 -2.03 -5.33 -22.23
CA ASP A 27 -0.96 -5.07 -23.20
C ASP A 27 -0.16 -6.34 -23.55
N ARG A 28 -0.13 -7.33 -22.64
CA ARG A 28 0.49 -8.65 -22.86
C ARG A 28 -0.48 -9.71 -23.40
N GLY A 29 -1.67 -9.30 -23.83
CA GLY A 29 -2.66 -10.17 -24.49
C GLY A 29 -3.54 -10.99 -23.54
N TRP A 30 -3.70 -10.55 -22.27
CA TRP A 30 -4.63 -11.15 -21.34
C TRP A 30 -6.02 -10.52 -21.46
N ASP A 31 -7.06 -11.34 -21.37
CA ASP A 31 -8.43 -10.88 -21.11
C ASP A 31 -8.62 -10.65 -19.61
N VAL A 32 -8.65 -9.39 -19.20
CA VAL A 32 -8.68 -9.03 -17.78
C VAL A 32 -10.06 -8.59 -17.33
N THR A 33 -10.62 -9.29 -16.34
CA THR A 33 -11.85 -8.89 -15.65
C THR A 33 -11.52 -8.50 -14.19
N VAL A 34 -11.88 -7.29 -13.79
CA VAL A 34 -11.76 -6.80 -12.41
C VAL A 34 -13.14 -6.70 -11.78
N TYR A 35 -13.33 -7.43 -10.69
CA TYR A 35 -14.57 -7.36 -9.89
C TYR A 35 -14.51 -6.17 -8.94
N GLY A 36 -15.56 -5.36 -8.94
CA GLY A 36 -15.66 -4.15 -8.15
C GLY A 36 -16.97 -4.06 -7.37
N ARG A 37 -17.09 -2.95 -6.65
CA ARG A 37 -18.26 -2.60 -5.84
C ARG A 37 -18.98 -1.44 -6.50
N ASP A 38 -20.28 -1.33 -6.26
CA ASP A 38 -21.06 -0.19 -6.74
C ASP A 38 -20.51 1.14 -6.19
N GLY A 39 -20.49 2.17 -7.03
CA GLY A 39 -19.99 3.49 -6.67
C GLY A 39 -18.47 3.61 -6.45
N SER A 40 -17.72 2.50 -6.53
CA SER A 40 -16.25 2.52 -6.31
C SER A 40 -15.43 2.71 -7.59
N THR A 41 -16.08 2.69 -8.74
CA THR A 41 -15.44 2.88 -10.06
C THR A 41 -16.15 4.01 -10.79
N LYS A 42 -15.39 4.94 -11.37
CA LYS A 42 -15.93 5.99 -12.24
C LYS A 42 -15.75 5.55 -13.70
N SER A 43 -16.84 5.50 -14.45
CA SER A 43 -16.83 5.07 -15.86
C SER A 43 -16.13 6.07 -16.78
N ASP A 44 -16.08 7.34 -16.37
CA ASP A 44 -15.48 8.48 -17.08
C ASP A 44 -14.08 8.85 -16.56
N ASP A 45 -13.47 7.98 -15.75
CA ASP A 45 -12.12 8.18 -15.23
C ASP A 45 -11.09 8.19 -16.37
N ARG A 46 -10.20 9.18 -16.38
CA ARG A 46 -9.17 9.35 -17.42
C ARG A 46 -8.15 8.22 -17.44
N ASP A 47 -7.88 7.60 -16.28
CA ASP A 47 -6.91 6.52 -16.13
C ASP A 47 -7.52 5.14 -16.43
N ARG A 48 -8.77 5.10 -16.87
CA ARG A 48 -9.44 3.86 -17.22
C ARG A 48 -8.99 3.35 -18.56
N ASP A 49 -8.38 2.16 -18.58
CA ASP A 49 -8.19 1.41 -19.83
C ASP A 49 -9.51 0.72 -20.22
N PRO A 50 -10.12 1.06 -21.36
CA PRO A 50 -11.41 0.51 -21.78
C PRO A 50 -11.36 -0.99 -22.09
N ARG A 51 -10.18 -1.56 -22.32
CA ARG A 51 -9.96 -2.98 -22.57
C ARG A 51 -10.10 -3.83 -21.30
N VAL A 52 -9.92 -3.23 -20.11
CA VAL A 52 -10.14 -3.90 -18.82
C VAL A 52 -11.64 -3.98 -18.53
N ILE A 53 -12.16 -5.18 -18.45
CA ILE A 53 -13.57 -5.43 -18.14
C ILE A 53 -13.82 -5.22 -16.66
N THR A 54 -14.63 -4.23 -16.31
CA THR A 54 -15.07 -4.00 -14.90
C THR A 54 -16.43 -4.63 -14.68
N ARG A 55 -16.59 -5.41 -13.60
CA ARG A 55 -17.85 -6.03 -13.20
C ARG A 55 -18.21 -5.68 -11.78
N VAL A 56 -19.33 -5.02 -11.62
CA VAL A 56 -19.88 -4.71 -10.31
C VAL A 56 -20.63 -5.96 -9.79
N THR A 57 -20.36 -6.33 -8.55
CA THR A 57 -21.06 -7.43 -7.85
C THR A 57 -21.79 -6.91 -6.63
N ALA A 58 -22.79 -7.66 -6.16
CA ALA A 58 -23.58 -7.31 -5.00
C ALA A 58 -22.88 -7.72 -3.69
N GLY A 59 -23.02 -6.93 -2.66
CA GLY A 59 -22.47 -7.22 -1.33
C GLY A 59 -23.07 -6.30 -0.26
N LEU A 60 -22.72 -6.57 0.99
CA LEU A 60 -23.15 -5.74 2.12
C LEU A 60 -22.03 -4.76 2.47
N GLU A 61 -22.29 -3.47 2.28
CA GLU A 61 -21.31 -2.41 2.62
C GLU A 61 -21.30 -2.17 4.13
N THR A 62 -20.53 -3.01 4.85
CA THR A 62 -20.30 -2.89 6.29
C THR A 62 -18.80 -2.97 6.59
N ARG A 63 -18.38 -2.48 7.76
CA ARG A 63 -16.95 -2.52 8.17
C ARG A 63 -16.35 -3.93 8.17
N SER A 64 -17.13 -4.95 8.49
CA SER A 64 -16.61 -6.31 8.74
C SER A 64 -16.97 -7.33 7.65
N LEU A 65 -18.08 -7.15 6.93
CA LEU A 65 -18.61 -8.15 6.00
C LEU A 65 -18.43 -7.76 4.53
N SER A 66 -18.06 -6.50 4.24
CA SER A 66 -17.98 -6.06 2.85
C SER A 66 -16.98 -6.90 2.03
N THR A 67 -15.76 -7.11 2.51
CA THR A 67 -14.78 -7.92 1.79
C THR A 67 -15.26 -9.36 1.56
N LEU A 68 -15.91 -9.98 2.54
CA LEU A 68 -16.41 -11.34 2.43
C LEU A 68 -17.56 -11.45 1.44
N THR A 69 -18.58 -10.58 1.56
CA THR A 69 -19.78 -10.68 0.72
C THR A 69 -19.52 -10.35 -0.74
N TYR A 70 -18.77 -9.29 -1.02
CA TYR A 70 -18.34 -8.94 -2.38
C TYR A 70 -17.41 -10.01 -2.97
N GLY A 71 -16.52 -10.59 -2.15
CA GLY A 71 -15.66 -11.68 -2.58
C GLY A 71 -16.44 -12.95 -2.96
N LEU A 72 -17.49 -13.30 -2.20
CA LEU A 72 -18.36 -14.41 -2.53
C LEU A 72 -19.05 -14.23 -3.88
N THR A 73 -19.72 -13.09 -4.08
CA THR A 73 -20.46 -12.83 -5.31
C THR A 73 -19.56 -12.70 -6.53
N ALA A 74 -18.37 -12.12 -6.37
CA ALA A 74 -17.35 -12.10 -7.40
C ALA A 74 -16.86 -13.51 -7.75
N CYS A 75 -16.63 -14.36 -6.75
CA CYS A 75 -16.24 -15.74 -6.94
C CYS A 75 -17.35 -16.53 -7.68
N LEU A 76 -18.62 -16.38 -7.29
CA LEU A 76 -19.75 -17.05 -7.96
C LEU A 76 -19.92 -16.63 -9.42
N ASP A 77 -19.70 -15.34 -9.76
CA ASP A 77 -19.69 -14.90 -11.17
C ASP A 77 -18.49 -15.46 -11.92
N ALA A 78 -17.32 -15.51 -11.29
CA ALA A 78 -16.10 -16.10 -11.87
C ALA A 78 -16.30 -17.60 -12.19
N LEU A 79 -16.97 -18.37 -11.33
CA LEU A 79 -17.28 -19.78 -11.60
C LEU A 79 -18.14 -19.99 -12.86
N ARG A 80 -19.02 -19.05 -13.19
CA ARG A 80 -19.84 -19.10 -14.43
C ARG A 80 -19.06 -18.75 -15.69
N ARG A 81 -17.97 -17.99 -15.54
CA ARG A 81 -17.14 -17.51 -16.65
C ARG A 81 -15.92 -18.36 -16.92
N GLU A 82 -15.59 -19.24 -15.98
CA GLU A 82 -14.51 -20.21 -16.07
C GLU A 82 -13.16 -19.60 -16.53
N PRO A 83 -12.63 -18.54 -15.85
CA PRO A 83 -11.37 -17.95 -16.22
C PRO A 83 -10.24 -18.98 -16.15
N ASP A 84 -9.17 -18.75 -16.92
CA ASP A 84 -8.00 -19.63 -16.89
C ASP A 84 -7.26 -19.56 -15.52
N VAL A 85 -7.31 -18.40 -14.86
CA VAL A 85 -6.69 -18.16 -13.54
C VAL A 85 -7.42 -17.04 -12.80
N ALA A 86 -7.41 -17.09 -11.47
CA ALA A 86 -7.92 -16.04 -10.60
C ALA A 86 -6.78 -15.38 -9.81
N LEU A 87 -6.63 -14.06 -9.92
CA LEU A 87 -5.84 -13.26 -8.97
C LEU A 87 -6.77 -12.78 -7.87
N VAL A 88 -6.47 -13.18 -6.64
CA VAL A 88 -7.29 -12.90 -5.45
C VAL A 88 -6.51 -12.00 -4.49
N MET A 89 -7.10 -10.89 -4.11
CA MET A 89 -6.52 -9.94 -3.17
C MET A 89 -7.12 -10.13 -1.78
N ASN A 90 -6.26 -10.12 -0.75
CA ASN A 90 -6.58 -10.23 0.66
C ASN A 90 -7.03 -11.63 1.14
N VAL A 91 -6.45 -12.06 2.25
CA VAL A 91 -6.71 -13.37 2.89
C VAL A 91 -8.17 -13.58 3.32
N ALA A 92 -8.96 -12.51 3.49
CA ALA A 92 -10.38 -12.65 3.78
C ALA A 92 -11.14 -13.37 2.66
N ASN A 93 -10.65 -13.32 1.42
CA ASN A 93 -11.21 -14.04 0.29
C ASN A 93 -10.80 -15.52 0.25
N GLY A 94 -9.92 -15.96 1.13
CA GLY A 94 -9.51 -17.35 1.28
C GLY A 94 -10.68 -18.32 1.51
N PHE A 95 -11.76 -17.86 2.15
CA PHE A 95 -12.98 -18.66 2.36
C PHE A 95 -13.63 -19.13 1.05
N TRP A 96 -13.41 -18.43 -0.06
CA TRP A 96 -14.04 -18.71 -1.36
C TRP A 96 -13.13 -19.50 -2.31
N LEU A 97 -11.86 -19.69 -1.98
CA LEU A 97 -10.92 -20.47 -2.77
C LEU A 97 -11.35 -21.93 -2.99
N PRO A 98 -11.98 -22.63 -2.01
CA PRO A 98 -12.49 -23.98 -2.25
C PRO A 98 -13.44 -24.06 -3.45
N LEU A 99 -14.23 -23.00 -3.70
CA LEU A 99 -15.15 -22.95 -4.84
C LEU A 99 -14.40 -22.87 -6.17
N LEU A 100 -13.34 -22.05 -6.24
CA LEU A 100 -12.47 -21.95 -7.42
C LEU A 100 -11.74 -23.28 -7.66
N SER A 101 -11.15 -23.85 -6.61
CA SER A 101 -10.44 -25.13 -6.67
C SER A 101 -11.34 -26.27 -7.15
N ALA A 102 -12.59 -26.36 -6.65
CA ALA A 102 -13.57 -27.38 -7.07
C ALA A 102 -13.93 -27.29 -8.56
N ARG A 103 -13.80 -26.11 -9.20
CA ARG A 103 -13.95 -25.90 -10.64
C ARG A 103 -12.65 -25.99 -11.42
N GLY A 104 -11.55 -26.33 -10.75
CA GLY A 104 -10.24 -26.40 -11.35
C GLY A 104 -9.72 -25.03 -11.85
N ILE A 105 -10.17 -23.93 -11.26
CA ILE A 105 -9.67 -22.59 -11.55
C ILE A 105 -8.50 -22.31 -10.61
N PRO A 106 -7.25 -22.26 -11.09
CA PRO A 106 -6.11 -21.98 -10.23
C PRO A 106 -6.13 -20.53 -9.73
N SER A 107 -5.59 -20.33 -8.53
CA SER A 107 -5.60 -19.04 -7.85
C SER A 107 -4.20 -18.60 -7.43
N ALA A 108 -3.83 -17.36 -7.78
CA ALA A 108 -2.75 -16.62 -7.13
C ALA A 108 -3.36 -15.71 -6.07
N VAL A 109 -2.87 -15.76 -4.83
CA VAL A 109 -3.44 -14.99 -3.72
C VAL A 109 -2.40 -14.03 -3.17
N ASN A 110 -2.62 -12.73 -3.35
CA ASN A 110 -1.87 -11.73 -2.61
C ASN A 110 -2.41 -11.67 -1.17
N VAL A 111 -1.58 -12.06 -0.23
CA VAL A 111 -2.00 -12.24 1.16
C VAL A 111 -2.12 -10.94 1.94
N ASP A 112 -1.60 -9.81 1.38
CA ASP A 112 -1.53 -8.52 2.09
C ASP A 112 -0.65 -8.60 3.35
N GLY A 113 -0.81 -7.63 4.23
CA GLY A 113 -0.21 -7.66 5.55
C GLY A 113 -0.87 -8.66 6.49
N VAL A 114 -0.38 -8.68 7.72
CA VAL A 114 -0.91 -9.56 8.78
C VAL A 114 -2.13 -8.89 9.44
N GLU A 115 -3.30 -8.98 8.80
CA GLU A 115 -4.51 -8.29 9.24
C GLU A 115 -4.94 -8.62 10.68
N TRP A 116 -4.72 -9.85 11.16
CA TRP A 116 -5.08 -10.25 12.51
C TRP A 116 -4.18 -9.66 13.60
N ASP A 117 -3.07 -9.00 13.25
CA ASP A 117 -2.22 -8.26 14.21
C ASP A 117 -2.61 -6.79 14.31
N ARG A 118 -3.40 -6.25 13.38
CA ARG A 118 -3.76 -4.84 13.38
C ARG A 118 -4.59 -4.46 14.60
N ALA A 119 -4.22 -3.38 15.28
CA ALA A 119 -4.89 -2.89 16.48
C ALA A 119 -6.33 -2.44 16.22
N LYS A 120 -6.63 -1.99 15.01
CA LYS A 120 -7.99 -1.55 14.61
C LYS A 120 -9.06 -2.65 14.66
N TRP A 121 -8.67 -3.93 14.69
CA TRP A 121 -9.59 -5.06 14.67
C TRP A 121 -9.84 -5.64 16.07
N GLY A 122 -11.11 -5.85 16.39
CA GLY A 122 -11.49 -6.60 17.59
C GLY A 122 -11.22 -8.11 17.45
N PRO A 123 -11.32 -8.88 18.56
CA PRO A 123 -10.98 -10.31 18.59
C PRO A 123 -11.70 -11.16 17.54
N ILE A 124 -12.98 -10.90 17.31
CA ILE A 124 -13.80 -11.63 16.33
C ILE A 124 -13.26 -11.41 14.92
N ALA A 125 -13.02 -10.16 14.53
CA ALA A 125 -12.49 -9.84 13.21
C ALA A 125 -11.09 -10.44 13.00
N LYS A 126 -10.23 -10.39 14.02
CA LYS A 126 -8.91 -11.05 14.00
C LYS A 126 -9.01 -12.55 13.74
N ASN A 127 -9.95 -13.23 14.41
CA ASN A 127 -10.20 -14.65 14.18
C ASN A 127 -10.73 -14.95 12.78
N VAL A 128 -11.61 -14.10 12.23
CA VAL A 128 -12.08 -14.22 10.84
C VAL A 128 -10.91 -14.11 9.87
N PHE A 129 -10.08 -13.07 9.98
CA PHE A 129 -8.89 -12.93 9.12
C PHE A 129 -7.92 -14.10 9.24
N ARG A 130 -7.67 -14.58 10.46
CA ARG A 130 -6.79 -15.74 10.67
C ARG A 130 -7.36 -17.03 10.10
N SER A 131 -8.69 -17.21 10.15
CA SER A 131 -9.37 -18.33 9.52
C SER A 131 -9.33 -18.22 7.99
N GLY A 132 -9.50 -17.03 7.43
CA GLY A 132 -9.30 -16.76 6.00
C GLY A 132 -7.86 -17.06 5.56
N ALA A 133 -6.87 -16.70 6.37
CA ALA A 133 -5.46 -17.02 6.11
C ALA A 133 -5.22 -18.54 6.12
N ARG A 134 -5.83 -19.28 7.04
CA ARG A 134 -5.76 -20.76 7.04
C ARG A 134 -6.40 -21.35 5.77
N ALA A 135 -7.56 -20.85 5.37
CA ALA A 135 -8.19 -21.28 4.13
C ALA A 135 -7.33 -20.94 2.90
N THR A 136 -6.72 -19.75 2.87
CA THR A 136 -5.75 -19.36 1.84
C THR A 136 -4.55 -20.31 1.80
N ALA A 137 -4.00 -20.67 2.96
CA ALA A 137 -2.90 -21.63 3.05
C ALA A 137 -3.27 -23.03 2.53
N LEU A 138 -4.50 -23.45 2.72
CA LEU A 138 -4.97 -24.78 2.29
C LEU A 138 -5.35 -24.84 0.81
N PHE A 139 -5.96 -23.80 0.27
CA PHE A 139 -6.60 -23.81 -1.04
C PHE A 139 -6.03 -22.85 -2.06
N GLY A 140 -5.14 -21.91 -1.69
CA GLY A 140 -4.43 -21.08 -2.64
C GLY A 140 -3.36 -21.89 -3.37
N ASP A 141 -3.35 -21.83 -4.71
CA ASP A 141 -2.34 -22.55 -5.49
C ASP A 141 -0.97 -21.87 -5.38
N GLU A 142 -0.91 -20.56 -5.57
CA GLU A 142 0.29 -19.74 -5.38
C GLU A 142 -0.02 -18.58 -4.43
N LEU A 143 0.91 -18.29 -3.51
CA LEU A 143 0.80 -17.14 -2.61
C LEU A 143 1.76 -16.05 -3.04
N ILE A 144 1.29 -14.81 -2.98
CA ILE A 144 2.10 -13.63 -3.27
C ILE A 144 2.27 -12.84 -1.97
N PHE A 145 3.53 -12.60 -1.62
CA PHE A 145 3.92 -11.83 -0.45
C PHE A 145 4.54 -10.51 -0.89
N ASP A 146 4.15 -9.43 -0.27
CA ASP A 146 4.68 -8.09 -0.54
C ASP A 146 5.83 -7.71 0.43
N ALA A 147 6.22 -8.63 1.33
CA ALA A 147 7.38 -8.51 2.21
C ALA A 147 7.95 -9.88 2.54
N GLU A 148 9.28 -10.01 2.59
CA GLU A 148 9.99 -11.23 3.00
C GLU A 148 9.70 -11.58 4.47
N ALA A 149 9.53 -10.56 5.32
CA ALA A 149 9.13 -10.75 6.71
C ALA A 149 7.75 -11.42 6.81
N ILE A 150 6.81 -11.09 5.91
CA ILE A 150 5.50 -11.76 5.83
C ILE A 150 5.67 -13.18 5.29
N ALA A 151 6.45 -13.39 4.25
CA ALA A 151 6.74 -14.72 3.70
C ALA A 151 7.34 -15.65 4.78
N THR A 152 8.33 -15.17 5.53
CA THR A 152 8.95 -15.90 6.65
C THR A 152 7.91 -16.25 7.72
N ARG A 153 7.01 -15.33 8.03
CA ARG A 153 5.95 -15.59 8.99
C ARG A 153 4.95 -16.63 8.50
N TRP A 154 4.54 -16.58 7.24
CA TRP A 154 3.66 -17.59 6.64
C TRP A 154 4.30 -18.97 6.59
N GLN A 155 5.58 -19.04 6.27
CA GLN A 155 6.34 -20.30 6.34
C GLN A 155 6.31 -20.89 7.76
N ARG A 156 6.49 -20.06 8.79
CA ARG A 156 6.48 -20.50 10.18
C ARG A 156 5.08 -20.90 10.69
N GLU A 157 4.04 -20.07 10.39
CA GLU A 157 2.69 -20.27 10.94
C GLU A 157 1.84 -21.26 10.14
N PHE A 158 1.98 -21.26 8.82
CA PHE A 158 1.12 -22.04 7.92
C PHE A 158 1.89 -23.06 7.07
N ARG A 159 3.23 -23.10 7.18
CA ARG A 159 4.12 -23.96 6.37
C ARG A 159 3.92 -23.76 4.86
N ARG A 160 3.68 -22.53 4.45
CA ARG A 160 3.48 -22.14 3.05
C ARG A 160 4.57 -21.16 2.63
N THR A 161 5.09 -21.40 1.44
CA THR A 161 5.95 -20.48 0.68
C THR A 161 5.14 -19.88 -0.47
N GLY A 162 5.73 -18.94 -1.18
CA GLY A 162 5.14 -18.31 -2.35
C GLY A 162 6.13 -17.34 -2.99
N THR A 163 5.66 -16.53 -3.90
CA THR A 163 6.47 -15.57 -4.64
C THR A 163 6.47 -14.22 -3.92
N PHE A 164 7.66 -13.63 -3.76
CA PHE A 164 7.79 -12.25 -3.29
C PHE A 164 7.55 -11.29 -4.45
N ILE A 165 6.56 -10.42 -4.32
CA ILE A 165 6.26 -9.35 -5.28
C ILE A 165 5.84 -8.11 -4.47
N PRO A 166 6.73 -7.11 -4.32
CA PRO A 166 6.45 -5.90 -3.54
C PRO A 166 5.46 -4.98 -4.25
N TYR A 167 5.16 -3.84 -3.65
CA TYR A 167 4.56 -2.71 -4.37
C TYR A 167 5.62 -1.94 -5.14
N GLY A 168 5.21 -1.25 -6.20
CA GLY A 168 6.05 -0.37 -6.99
C GLY A 168 5.82 1.11 -6.68
N GLY A 169 6.78 1.94 -7.07
CA GLY A 169 6.66 3.39 -7.11
C GLY A 169 6.82 3.91 -8.54
N ASP A 170 6.18 5.02 -8.82
CA ASP A 170 6.30 5.76 -10.08
C ASP A 170 7.50 6.70 -10.02
N ASP A 171 8.33 6.69 -11.03
CA ASP A 171 9.35 7.72 -11.21
C ASP A 171 8.71 8.96 -11.84
N PRO A 172 8.53 10.06 -11.09
CA PRO A 172 7.85 11.24 -11.61
C PRO A 172 8.75 12.12 -12.49
N GLY A 173 10.04 11.81 -12.61
CA GLY A 173 11.03 12.73 -13.17
C GLY A 173 11.24 13.95 -12.27
N GLU A 174 11.74 15.05 -12.84
CA GLU A 174 11.87 16.32 -12.13
C GLU A 174 10.54 17.06 -12.05
N LEU A 175 10.12 17.37 -10.83
CA LEU A 175 8.89 18.13 -10.56
C LEU A 175 9.22 19.54 -10.04
N PRO A 176 8.37 20.53 -10.29
CA PRO A 176 8.55 21.87 -9.74
C PRO A 176 8.38 21.89 -8.23
N VAL A 177 9.10 22.78 -7.56
CA VAL A 177 8.92 23.06 -6.12
C VAL A 177 7.50 23.52 -5.85
N VAL A 178 6.85 22.94 -4.85
CA VAL A 178 5.52 23.37 -4.43
C VAL A 178 5.62 24.76 -3.78
N SER A 179 4.78 25.69 -4.23
CA SER A 179 4.77 27.06 -3.71
C SER A 179 4.63 27.09 -2.18
N GLY A 180 5.49 27.83 -1.51
CA GLY A 180 5.54 27.94 -0.05
C GLY A 180 6.40 26.87 0.65
N PHE A 181 6.89 25.82 -0.06
CA PHE A 181 7.67 24.74 0.52
C PHE A 181 9.02 24.61 -0.20
N PRO A 182 10.08 25.31 0.25
CA PRO A 182 11.36 25.32 -0.44
C PRO A 182 12.04 23.95 -0.44
N HIS A 183 12.78 23.66 -1.53
CA HIS A 183 13.53 22.41 -1.66
C HIS A 183 14.41 22.16 -0.44
N ARG A 184 14.29 20.95 0.14
CA ARG A 184 14.98 20.47 1.36
C ARG A 184 14.73 21.31 2.63
N GLY A 185 13.78 22.26 2.57
CA GLY A 185 13.54 23.20 3.67
C GLY A 185 12.39 22.85 4.61
N TYR A 186 11.73 21.71 4.47
CA TYR A 186 10.58 21.34 5.29
C TYR A 186 10.55 19.86 5.66
N ILE A 187 9.81 19.57 6.72
CA ILE A 187 9.51 18.20 7.22
C ILE A 187 8.16 17.80 6.66
N LEU A 188 8.05 16.57 6.15
CA LEU A 188 6.83 16.03 5.57
C LEU A 188 6.39 14.77 6.30
N VAL A 189 5.10 14.63 6.58
CA VAL A 189 4.45 13.35 6.91
C VAL A 189 3.28 13.11 5.95
N VAL A 190 3.17 11.87 5.45
CA VAL A 190 2.06 11.44 4.60
C VAL A 190 1.51 10.14 5.17
N ALA A 191 0.32 10.20 5.79
CA ALA A 191 -0.25 9.03 6.45
C ALA A 191 -1.77 9.14 6.61
N ARG A 192 -2.47 8.01 6.59
CA ARG A 192 -3.82 7.95 7.18
C ARG A 192 -3.71 8.07 8.70
N PHE A 193 -4.64 8.79 9.31
CA PHE A 193 -4.63 8.99 10.76
C PHE A 193 -5.24 7.79 11.49
N VAL A 194 -4.40 6.76 11.65
CA VAL A 194 -4.71 5.52 12.37
C VAL A 194 -3.55 5.22 13.34
N PRO A 195 -3.81 4.51 14.45
CA PRO A 195 -2.79 4.27 15.49
C PRO A 195 -1.52 3.59 14.96
N GLU A 196 -1.65 2.72 13.97
CA GLU A 196 -0.53 1.97 13.39
C GLU A 196 0.47 2.87 12.64
N ASN A 197 0.09 4.11 12.31
CA ASN A 197 0.90 5.02 11.50
C ASN A 197 1.69 6.04 12.33
N THR A 198 1.75 5.90 13.65
CA THR A 198 2.56 6.75 14.55
C THR A 198 2.26 8.25 14.40
N VAL A 199 1.00 8.57 14.05
CA VAL A 199 0.61 9.97 13.78
C VAL A 199 0.55 10.77 15.07
N ALA A 200 0.05 10.19 16.15
CA ALA A 200 -0.06 10.88 17.45
C ALA A 200 1.32 11.34 17.95
N GLU A 201 2.32 10.45 17.92
CA GLU A 201 3.69 10.71 18.33
C GLU A 201 4.39 11.69 17.39
N PHE A 202 4.06 11.65 16.08
CA PHE A 202 4.57 12.63 15.16
C PHE A 202 3.97 14.03 15.41
N LEU A 203 2.69 14.15 15.73
CA LEU A 203 2.09 15.44 16.05
C LEU A 203 2.71 16.05 17.33
N ASP A 204 3.01 15.22 18.34
CA ASP A 204 3.77 15.68 19.53
C ASP A 204 5.19 16.15 19.12
N ALA A 205 5.85 15.46 18.23
CA ALA A 205 7.16 15.88 17.70
C ALA A 205 7.07 17.14 16.86
N ALA A 206 6.03 17.28 16.04
CA ALA A 206 5.82 18.41 15.13
C ALA A 206 5.66 19.73 15.91
N GLU A 207 5.04 19.72 17.09
CA GLU A 207 4.93 20.90 17.96
C GLU A 207 6.31 21.49 18.29
N VAL A 208 7.29 20.63 18.58
CA VAL A 208 8.67 21.05 18.88
C VAL A 208 9.44 21.41 17.60
N LEU A 209 9.33 20.59 16.56
CA LEU A 209 10.04 20.77 15.28
C LEU A 209 9.61 22.03 14.58
N ALA A 210 8.35 22.42 14.68
CA ALA A 210 7.77 23.62 14.08
C ALA A 210 8.39 24.95 14.57
N ALA A 211 9.08 24.93 15.69
CA ALA A 211 9.86 26.10 16.16
C ALA A 211 11.09 26.40 15.26
N ARG A 212 11.54 25.43 14.46
CA ARG A 212 12.77 25.57 13.65
C ARG A 212 12.55 25.38 12.17
N TRP A 213 11.60 24.53 11.77
CA TRP A 213 11.36 24.20 10.36
C TRP A 213 9.87 24.18 10.02
N PRO A 214 9.50 24.50 8.77
CA PRO A 214 8.16 24.22 8.27
C PRO A 214 7.82 22.73 8.37
N VAL A 215 6.60 22.40 8.81
CA VAL A 215 6.08 21.04 8.89
C VAL A 215 4.84 20.93 8.02
N VAL A 216 4.84 19.98 7.09
CA VAL A 216 3.73 19.69 6.18
C VAL A 216 3.12 18.36 6.55
N ILE A 217 1.82 18.38 6.86
CA ILE A 217 1.06 17.20 7.26
C ILE A 217 0.05 16.89 6.16
N VAL A 218 0.17 15.69 5.56
CA VAL A 218 -0.75 15.19 4.53
C VAL A 218 -1.45 13.95 5.05
N GLY A 219 -2.77 13.96 4.94
CA GLY A 219 -3.65 12.87 5.35
C GLY A 219 -4.67 13.25 6.40
N SER A 220 -5.55 12.30 6.70
CA SER A 220 -6.64 12.45 7.67
C SER A 220 -7.14 11.07 8.12
N SER A 221 -8.06 11.05 9.10
CA SER A 221 -8.83 9.84 9.44
C SER A 221 -9.92 9.54 8.41
N GLY A 222 -10.35 10.55 7.66
CA GLY A 222 -11.47 10.48 6.69
C GLY A 222 -12.86 10.76 7.27
N TYR A 223 -12.99 10.93 8.61
CA TYR A 223 -14.29 11.17 9.28
C TYR A 223 -14.25 12.20 10.41
N GLY A 224 -13.18 13.00 10.50
CA GLY A 224 -13.03 14.02 11.54
C GLY A 224 -12.83 13.39 12.92
N GLY A 225 -11.70 12.79 13.16
CA GLY A 225 -11.35 12.17 14.45
C GLY A 225 -10.50 13.08 15.35
N GLU A 226 -10.10 12.57 16.50
CA GLU A 226 -9.25 13.28 17.47
C GLU A 226 -7.91 13.73 16.85
N LEU A 227 -7.29 12.88 16.02
CA LEU A 227 -6.04 13.23 15.35
C LEU A 227 -6.23 14.32 14.28
N ASP A 228 -7.37 14.34 13.59
CA ASP A 228 -7.71 15.44 12.65
C ASP A 228 -7.83 16.76 13.41
N ALA A 229 -8.57 16.77 14.53
CA ALA A 229 -8.71 17.96 15.38
C ALA A 229 -7.36 18.41 15.97
N ARG A 230 -6.43 17.49 16.28
CA ARG A 230 -5.09 17.84 16.73
C ARG A 230 -4.26 18.48 15.63
N ALA A 231 -4.28 17.91 14.41
CA ALA A 231 -3.57 18.46 13.26
C ALA A 231 -4.08 19.86 12.90
N GLU A 232 -5.39 20.07 12.96
CA GLU A 232 -6.02 21.38 12.75
C GLU A 232 -5.57 22.41 13.80
N ARG A 233 -5.65 22.05 15.09
CA ARG A 233 -5.17 22.95 16.16
C ARG A 233 -3.69 23.30 15.98
N LEU A 234 -2.84 22.32 15.70
CA LEU A 234 -1.43 22.55 15.51
C LEU A 234 -1.15 23.52 14.35
N ALA A 235 -1.90 23.40 13.23
CA ALA A 235 -1.79 24.32 12.09
C ALA A 235 -2.32 25.73 12.41
N VAL A 236 -3.27 25.88 13.34
CA VAL A 236 -3.76 27.19 13.79
C VAL A 236 -2.77 27.85 14.78
N GLU A 237 -2.21 27.08 15.68
CA GLU A 237 -1.31 27.57 16.73
C GLU A 237 0.11 27.89 16.22
N HIS A 238 0.59 27.14 15.20
CA HIS A 238 1.94 27.27 14.65
C HIS A 238 1.89 27.66 13.17
N ARG A 239 2.29 28.88 12.84
CA ARG A 239 2.33 29.38 11.44
C ARG A 239 3.27 28.57 10.52
N SER A 240 4.21 27.85 11.09
CA SER A 240 5.15 26.95 10.38
C SER A 240 4.56 25.56 10.13
N VAL A 241 3.35 25.26 10.62
CA VAL A 241 2.67 23.98 10.36
C VAL A 241 1.59 24.18 9.31
N THR A 242 1.58 23.34 8.29
CA THR A 242 0.54 23.29 7.27
C THR A 242 -0.09 21.91 7.25
N TRP A 243 -1.38 21.83 7.51
CA TRP A 243 -2.14 20.59 7.33
C TRP A 243 -2.95 20.68 6.03
N LEU A 244 -2.63 19.83 5.07
CA LEU A 244 -3.25 19.79 3.73
C LEU A 244 -4.46 18.84 3.66
N GLY A 245 -4.73 18.09 4.73
CA GLY A 245 -5.74 17.04 4.67
C GLY A 245 -5.37 15.95 3.66
N HIS A 246 -6.37 15.38 2.99
CA HIS A 246 -6.16 14.39 1.93
C HIS A 246 -5.80 15.11 0.62
N VAL A 247 -4.63 14.80 0.09
CA VAL A 247 -4.18 15.27 -1.23
C VAL A 247 -4.45 14.18 -2.25
N SER A 248 -5.31 14.46 -3.23
CA SER A 248 -5.66 13.54 -4.33
C SER A 248 -4.91 13.84 -5.64
N ASP A 249 -4.14 14.91 -5.69
CA ASP A 249 -3.28 15.27 -6.80
C ASP A 249 -1.92 14.57 -6.63
N ASP A 250 -1.70 13.51 -7.42
CA ASP A 250 -0.46 12.71 -7.37
C ASP A 250 0.77 13.57 -7.72
N GLN A 251 0.66 14.53 -8.67
CA GLN A 251 1.77 15.39 -9.04
C GLN A 251 2.20 16.29 -7.87
N MET A 252 1.22 16.89 -7.20
CA MET A 252 1.48 17.69 -6.00
C MET A 252 2.10 16.84 -4.88
N LEU A 253 1.56 15.63 -4.64
CA LEU A 253 2.06 14.74 -3.60
C LEU A 253 3.48 14.26 -3.89
N PHE A 254 3.78 13.94 -5.15
CA PHE A 254 5.12 13.53 -5.57
C PHE A 254 6.12 14.68 -5.45
N ALA A 255 5.73 15.89 -5.82
CA ALA A 255 6.55 17.09 -5.63
C ALA A 255 6.84 17.36 -4.14
N LEU A 256 5.85 17.18 -3.25
CA LEU A 256 6.05 17.27 -1.81
C LEU A 256 7.09 16.25 -1.32
N TRP A 257 7.05 15.00 -1.76
CA TRP A 257 8.08 14.03 -1.39
C TRP A 257 9.45 14.39 -1.98
N GLN A 258 9.50 14.77 -3.28
CA GLN A 258 10.76 15.05 -3.97
C GLN A 258 11.54 16.21 -3.33
N HIS A 259 10.84 17.20 -2.82
CA HIS A 259 11.45 18.42 -2.27
C HIS A 259 11.52 18.45 -0.73
N ALA A 260 11.00 17.44 -0.02
CA ALA A 260 11.12 17.37 1.44
C ALA A 260 12.57 17.31 1.91
N GLY A 261 12.88 17.98 3.01
CA GLY A 261 14.17 17.85 3.70
C GLY A 261 14.23 16.60 4.57
N ALA A 262 13.09 16.21 5.17
CA ALA A 262 12.89 14.96 5.87
C ALA A 262 11.47 14.48 5.69
N TYR A 263 11.28 13.24 5.21
CA TYR A 263 9.99 12.56 5.18
C TYR A 263 9.89 11.59 6.35
N PHE A 264 8.93 11.81 7.25
CA PHE A 264 8.66 10.86 8.34
C PHE A 264 7.67 9.79 7.89
N HIS A 265 8.10 8.52 7.94
CA HIS A 265 7.29 7.35 7.64
C HIS A 265 6.99 6.53 8.89
N GLY A 266 5.81 6.71 9.46
CA GLY A 266 5.44 6.14 10.77
C GLY A 266 4.75 4.78 10.75
N HIS A 267 4.55 4.15 9.58
CA HIS A 267 3.82 2.88 9.48
C HIS A 267 4.52 1.72 10.20
N SER A 268 3.75 0.93 10.93
CA SER A 268 4.27 -0.17 11.74
C SER A 268 3.81 -1.56 11.33
N VAL A 269 2.79 -1.67 10.51
CA VAL A 269 2.19 -2.95 10.11
C VAL A 269 1.95 -3.00 8.60
N GLY A 270 2.03 -4.20 8.04
CA GLY A 270 1.90 -4.42 6.62
C GLY A 270 3.25 -4.76 6.00
N GLY A 271 3.25 -5.17 4.74
CA GLY A 271 4.47 -5.46 3.99
C GLY A 271 5.11 -4.21 3.39
N THR A 272 5.40 -4.26 2.10
CA THR A 272 5.83 -3.08 1.35
C THR A 272 4.72 -2.04 1.36
N ASN A 273 4.99 -0.85 1.91
CA ASN A 273 4.00 0.21 1.97
C ASN A 273 4.03 1.04 0.67
N PRO A 274 2.91 1.19 -0.07
CA PRO A 274 2.87 1.97 -1.32
C PRO A 274 3.35 3.41 -1.17
N ALA A 275 2.99 4.09 -0.07
CA ALA A 275 3.45 5.46 0.17
C ALA A 275 4.96 5.54 0.42
N LEU A 276 5.55 4.51 1.04
CA LEU A 276 6.99 4.45 1.27
C LEU A 276 7.76 4.26 -0.04
N VAL A 277 7.38 3.29 -0.86
CA VAL A 277 8.07 3.05 -2.13
C VAL A 277 7.86 4.19 -3.11
N GLN A 278 6.70 4.87 -3.07
CA GLN A 278 6.50 6.08 -3.84
C GLN A 278 7.39 7.23 -3.37
N ALA A 279 7.54 7.43 -2.07
CA ALA A 279 8.48 8.41 -1.51
C ALA A 279 9.92 8.10 -1.89
N MET A 280 10.31 6.81 -1.94
CA MET A 280 11.62 6.37 -2.44
C MET A 280 11.81 6.74 -3.90
N SER A 281 10.83 6.50 -4.75
CA SER A 281 10.87 6.85 -6.18
C SER A 281 10.89 8.36 -6.43
N CYS A 282 10.42 9.16 -5.47
CA CYS A 282 10.58 10.62 -5.48
C CYS A 282 11.91 11.08 -4.85
N GLY A 283 12.75 10.19 -4.35
CA GLY A 283 14.00 10.55 -3.68
C GLY A 283 13.80 11.30 -2.36
N ALA A 284 12.76 11.02 -1.58
CA ALA A 284 12.54 11.65 -0.29
C ALA A 284 13.56 11.18 0.76
N PRO A 285 14.37 12.06 1.38
CA PRO A 285 15.18 11.69 2.53
C PRO A 285 14.29 11.23 3.68
N THR A 286 14.39 9.95 4.05
CA THR A 286 13.39 9.30 4.91
C THR A 286 13.90 9.06 6.33
N VAL A 287 13.07 9.43 7.30
CA VAL A 287 13.12 8.96 8.70
C VAL A 287 11.96 8.02 8.91
N ALA A 288 12.22 6.73 9.11
CA ALA A 288 11.17 5.73 9.25
C ALA A 288 11.05 5.21 10.68
N ARG A 289 9.82 4.86 11.10
CA ARG A 289 9.63 4.07 12.31
C ARG A 289 10.44 2.78 12.21
N ASP A 290 11.20 2.44 13.25
CA ASP A 290 12.02 1.25 13.30
C ASP A 290 11.15 -0.01 13.41
N THR A 291 10.95 -0.67 12.28
CA THR A 291 10.22 -1.93 12.14
C THR A 291 10.95 -2.86 11.18
N VAL A 292 10.69 -4.16 11.29
CA VAL A 292 11.26 -5.14 10.35
C VAL A 292 10.86 -4.83 8.89
N TYR A 293 9.65 -4.36 8.66
CA TYR A 293 9.12 -4.02 7.32
C TYR A 293 9.82 -2.80 6.73
N ASN A 294 9.92 -1.71 7.49
CA ASN A 294 10.60 -0.50 7.02
C ASN A 294 12.10 -0.73 6.80
N ARG A 295 12.73 -1.54 7.66
CA ARG A 295 14.13 -1.94 7.46
C ARG A 295 14.34 -2.81 6.22
N GLU A 296 13.40 -3.70 5.92
CA GLU A 296 13.44 -4.50 4.70
C GLU A 296 13.37 -3.61 3.45
N VAL A 297 12.42 -2.67 3.42
CA VAL A 297 12.21 -1.78 2.27
C VAL A 297 13.37 -0.79 2.11
N LEU A 298 13.78 -0.10 3.16
CA LEU A 298 14.74 1.00 3.10
C LEU A 298 16.20 0.56 3.28
N GLY A 299 16.47 -0.53 3.99
CA GLY A 299 17.82 -0.98 4.29
C GLY A 299 18.65 0.09 5.00
N VAL A 300 19.77 0.48 4.41
CA VAL A 300 20.69 1.51 4.94
C VAL A 300 20.45 2.91 4.36
N THR A 301 19.40 3.08 3.55
CA THR A 301 19.13 4.33 2.83
C THR A 301 18.21 5.30 3.60
N ALA A 302 17.98 5.06 4.88
CA ALA A 302 17.13 5.88 5.72
C ALA A 302 17.65 5.99 7.16
N GLU A 303 17.13 6.96 7.89
CA GLU A 303 17.20 7.04 9.35
C GLU A 303 16.06 6.24 9.97
N TYR A 304 16.27 5.77 11.21
CA TYR A 304 15.24 5.04 11.94
C TYR A 304 14.98 5.66 13.32
N ALA A 305 13.71 5.72 13.70
CA ALA A 305 13.27 6.24 14.99
C ALA A 305 12.31 5.28 15.69
N GLN A 306 12.41 5.18 17.02
CA GLN A 306 11.39 4.52 17.82
C GLN A 306 10.10 5.35 17.81
N PRO A 307 8.90 4.74 18.05
CA PRO A 307 7.62 5.44 18.02
C PRO A 307 7.41 6.28 19.31
N ALA A 308 8.26 7.28 19.48
CA ALA A 308 8.22 8.24 20.57
C ALA A 308 8.61 9.62 20.05
N ALA A 309 7.92 10.66 20.49
CA ALA A 309 8.14 12.03 20.00
C ALA A 309 9.61 12.45 20.11
N THR A 310 10.28 12.16 21.23
CA THR A 310 11.70 12.49 21.46
C THR A 310 12.62 11.84 20.42
N ALA A 311 12.42 10.55 20.11
CA ALA A 311 13.23 9.83 19.14
C ALA A 311 12.98 10.35 17.70
N ILE A 312 11.74 10.72 17.39
CA ILE A 312 11.37 11.32 16.11
C ILE A 312 12.04 12.70 15.99
N ILE A 313 11.96 13.54 17.02
CA ILE A 313 12.60 14.87 17.06
C ILE A 313 14.11 14.74 16.80
N GLU A 314 14.79 13.83 17.49
CA GLU A 314 16.23 13.63 17.34
C GLU A 314 16.62 13.20 15.92
N ALA A 315 15.91 12.21 15.37
CA ALA A 315 16.23 11.68 14.03
C ALA A 315 15.94 12.70 12.93
N VAL A 316 14.79 13.36 13.00
CA VAL A 316 14.39 14.39 12.03
C VAL A 316 15.30 15.62 12.13
N SER A 317 15.63 16.10 13.32
CA SER A 317 16.52 17.24 13.51
C SER A 317 17.92 16.97 12.93
N ARG A 318 18.49 15.80 13.21
CA ARG A 318 19.78 15.38 12.64
C ARG A 318 19.80 15.44 11.11
N LEU A 319 18.71 15.02 10.48
CA LEU A 319 18.59 15.04 9.02
C LEU A 319 18.38 16.45 8.50
N MET A 320 17.58 17.26 9.16
CA MET A 320 17.30 18.65 8.75
C MET A 320 18.52 19.57 8.95
N GLU A 321 19.43 19.23 9.86
CA GLU A 321 20.66 19.99 10.14
C GLU A 321 21.83 19.66 9.21
N ASP A 322 21.74 18.56 8.44
CA ASP A 322 22.82 18.10 7.53
C ASP A 322 22.33 18.02 6.06
N PRO A 323 22.41 19.11 5.28
CA PRO A 323 22.05 19.12 3.87
C PRO A 323 22.79 18.05 3.04
N GLY A 324 24.07 17.80 3.37
CA GLY A 324 24.84 16.76 2.69
C GLY A 324 24.29 15.36 2.95
N ARG A 325 23.75 15.12 4.14
CA ARG A 325 23.09 13.86 4.48
C ARG A 325 21.75 13.73 3.78
N GLN A 326 20.96 14.82 3.70
CA GLN A 326 19.71 14.83 2.92
C GLN A 326 19.95 14.37 1.48
N GLU A 327 20.95 14.95 0.80
CA GLU A 327 21.24 14.59 -0.59
C GLU A 327 21.78 13.16 -0.73
N ARG A 328 22.64 12.70 0.18
CA ARG A 328 23.12 11.32 0.16
C ARG A 328 21.98 10.31 0.35
N LEU A 329 21.09 10.53 1.32
CA LEU A 329 19.95 9.66 1.55
C LEU A 329 18.94 9.74 0.40
N SER A 330 18.69 10.92 -0.15
CA SER A 330 17.84 11.11 -1.32
C SER A 330 18.32 10.26 -2.50
N ALA A 331 19.58 10.41 -2.89
CA ALA A 331 20.15 9.65 -4.00
C ALA A 331 20.13 8.14 -3.74
N ALA A 332 20.48 7.71 -2.53
CA ALA A 332 20.51 6.28 -2.16
C ALA A 332 19.09 5.66 -2.13
N THR A 333 18.12 6.39 -1.59
CA THR A 333 16.73 5.95 -1.53
C THR A 333 16.10 5.83 -2.92
N TYR A 334 16.35 6.83 -3.78
CA TYR A 334 15.91 6.82 -5.17
C TYR A 334 16.51 5.65 -5.97
N ALA A 335 17.83 5.45 -5.86
CA ALA A 335 18.51 4.34 -6.54
C ALA A 335 17.93 2.98 -6.11
N ARG A 336 17.75 2.77 -4.78
CA ARG A 336 17.14 1.54 -4.25
C ARG A 336 15.69 1.36 -4.71
N GLY A 337 14.90 2.45 -4.75
CA GLY A 337 13.52 2.43 -5.24
C GLY A 337 13.45 1.94 -6.68
N ARG A 338 14.28 2.45 -7.54
CA ARG A 338 14.36 2.04 -8.96
C ARG A 338 14.82 0.60 -9.13
N GLU A 339 15.78 0.16 -8.35
CA GLU A 339 16.36 -1.18 -8.47
C GLU A 339 15.39 -2.29 -8.00
N HIS A 340 14.63 -2.04 -6.91
CA HIS A 340 13.89 -3.11 -6.25
C HIS A 340 12.37 -2.92 -6.27
N TYR A 341 11.87 -1.70 -6.55
CA TYR A 341 10.46 -1.36 -6.37
C TYR A 341 9.87 -0.63 -7.59
N SER A 342 10.23 -1.04 -8.81
CA SER A 342 9.64 -0.51 -10.03
C SER A 342 8.31 -1.21 -10.35
N TRP A 343 7.32 -0.46 -10.86
CA TRP A 343 6.06 -1.05 -11.33
C TRP A 343 6.26 -2.05 -12.46
N GLU A 344 7.28 -1.87 -13.30
CA GLU A 344 7.59 -2.81 -14.37
C GLU A 344 7.92 -4.19 -13.81
N ALA A 345 8.87 -4.28 -12.87
CA ALA A 345 9.25 -5.54 -12.22
C ALA A 345 8.09 -6.17 -11.43
N VAL A 346 7.27 -5.34 -10.77
CA VAL A 346 6.07 -5.80 -10.06
C VAL A 346 5.08 -6.45 -11.04
N CYS A 347 4.75 -5.78 -12.13
CA CYS A 347 3.80 -6.28 -13.13
C CYS A 347 4.32 -7.55 -13.83
N GLU A 348 5.62 -7.62 -14.14
CA GLU A 348 6.28 -8.81 -14.67
C GLU A 348 6.18 -9.98 -13.69
N GLY A 349 6.41 -9.75 -12.40
CA GLY A 349 6.27 -10.77 -11.36
C GLY A 349 4.85 -11.34 -11.29
N TYR A 350 3.84 -10.48 -11.32
CA TYR A 350 2.45 -10.93 -11.37
C TYR A 350 2.14 -11.71 -12.64
N GLU A 351 2.56 -11.23 -13.82
CA GLU A 351 2.35 -11.94 -15.09
C GLU A 351 3.00 -13.32 -15.06
N ALA A 352 4.26 -13.41 -14.66
CA ALA A 352 5.00 -14.68 -14.58
C ALA A 352 4.28 -15.69 -13.67
N THR A 353 3.82 -15.24 -12.50
CA THR A 353 3.08 -16.05 -11.55
C THR A 353 1.77 -16.59 -12.17
N LEU A 354 0.97 -15.71 -12.77
CA LEU A 354 -0.29 -16.10 -13.41
C LEU A 354 -0.07 -17.05 -14.59
N ARG A 355 0.93 -16.78 -15.43
CA ARG A 355 1.29 -17.61 -16.60
C ARG A 355 1.75 -19.00 -16.19
N SER A 356 2.51 -19.12 -15.10
CA SER A 356 2.92 -20.41 -14.51
C SER A 356 1.71 -21.26 -14.11
N LEU A 357 0.73 -20.66 -13.44
CA LEU A 357 -0.50 -21.33 -13.03
C LEU A 357 -1.34 -21.84 -14.22
N VAL A 358 -1.51 -21.01 -15.25
CA VAL A 358 -2.23 -21.40 -16.46
C VAL A 358 -1.53 -22.58 -17.17
N THR A 359 -0.20 -22.53 -17.28
CA THR A 359 0.59 -23.60 -17.91
C THR A 359 0.49 -24.90 -17.12
N SER A 360 0.56 -24.83 -15.80
CA SER A 360 0.45 -25.99 -14.92
C SER A 360 -0.93 -26.65 -15.00
N ARG A 361 -2.01 -25.85 -15.12
CA ARG A 361 -3.38 -26.34 -15.34
C ARG A 361 -3.52 -27.10 -16.66
N ARG A 362 -2.97 -26.55 -17.76
CA ARG A 362 -3.04 -27.22 -19.06
C ARG A 362 -2.32 -28.57 -19.11
N ARG A 363 -1.28 -28.76 -18.31
CA ARG A 363 -0.56 -30.04 -18.21
C ARG A 363 -1.29 -31.10 -17.39
N ARG A 364 -2.24 -30.69 -16.52
CA ARG A 364 -3.03 -31.60 -15.66
C ARG A 364 -4.35 -32.04 -16.31
N ARG A 365 -4.80 -31.39 -17.38
CA ARG A 365 -5.93 -31.77 -18.24
C ARG A 365 -5.45 -32.62 -19.41
#